data_fdeb79c8881785264351477169304313
#
_entry.id   fdeb79c8881785264351477169304313
#
_cell.length_a   1.000
_cell.length_b   1.000
_cell.length_c   1.000
_cell.angle_alpha   90.00
_cell.angle_beta   90.00
_cell.angle_gamma   90.00
#
_symmetry.space_group_name_H-M   'P 1'
#
loop_
_entity.id
_entity.type
_entity.pdbx_description
1 polymer ?
#
loop_
_entity_poly.entity_id
_entity_poly.type
_entity_poly.pdbx_seq_one_letter_code
_entity_poly.pdbx_strand_id
1 'polypeptide(L)'
;MRAAVFRPEKEKSQFLRPFIGVGNGVETSLGLVSDTFETAITWDRWPEFDAVVRERVGAALEATFGGHHSLSCRFTHVYTDGPAPYYTWSGMGAQGSEVQQWQAVKGAANEAVVAAGGTSTHHHAVGRMHRPGAYDL
;
A
#
# COMPACT_ATOMS: atom_id res chain seq x y z
N MET A 1 -25.91 -11.55 -9.20
CA MET A 1 -24.59 -11.34 -8.54
C MET A 1 -24.50 -12.26 -7.33
N ARG A 2 -23.62 -13.25 -7.33
CA ARG A 2 -23.40 -14.11 -6.16
C ARG A 2 -22.49 -13.38 -5.20
N ALA A 3 -22.94 -13.17 -3.97
CA ALA A 3 -22.11 -12.68 -2.89
C ALA A 3 -20.87 -13.59 -2.73
N ALA A 4 -19.70 -12.98 -2.59
CA ALA A 4 -18.46 -13.72 -2.35
C ALA A 4 -18.59 -14.51 -1.03
N VAL A 5 -18.69 -15.81 -1.14
CA VAL A 5 -18.74 -16.72 0.01
C VAL A 5 -17.38 -16.65 0.69
N PHE A 6 -17.42 -16.48 2.00
CA PHE A 6 -16.25 -16.42 2.87
C PHE A 6 -15.46 -17.73 2.76
N ARG A 7 -14.22 -17.68 2.26
CA ARG A 7 -13.36 -18.85 2.06
C ARG A 7 -12.42 -19.05 3.24
N PRO A 8 -12.09 -20.32 3.58
CA PRO A 8 -11.18 -20.61 4.69
C PRO A 8 -9.75 -20.08 4.46
N GLU A 9 -8.98 -19.94 5.54
CA GLU A 9 -7.65 -19.30 5.62
C GLU A 9 -6.64 -19.72 4.51
N LYS A 10 -6.64 -21.00 4.12
CA LYS A 10 -5.76 -21.51 3.07
C LYS A 10 -6.04 -20.91 1.69
N GLU A 11 -7.28 -20.56 1.40
CA GLU A 11 -7.66 -19.95 0.12
C GLU A 11 -7.44 -18.42 0.14
N LYS A 12 -7.45 -17.78 1.31
CA LYS A 12 -7.14 -16.36 1.45
C LYS A 12 -5.71 -16.04 1.04
N SER A 13 -4.75 -16.90 1.37
CA SER A 13 -3.36 -16.72 0.97
C SER A 13 -3.15 -16.80 -0.55
N GLN A 14 -3.93 -17.64 -1.23
CA GLN A 14 -3.89 -17.74 -2.69
C GLN A 14 -4.56 -16.55 -3.38
N PHE A 15 -5.57 -15.96 -2.76
CA PHE A 15 -6.25 -14.80 -3.31
C PHE A 15 -5.44 -13.50 -3.15
N LEU A 16 -4.65 -13.38 -2.09
CA LEU A 16 -3.76 -12.23 -1.85
C LEU A 16 -2.47 -12.29 -2.67
N ARG A 17 -2.07 -13.46 -3.16
CA ARG A 17 -0.84 -13.62 -3.97
C ARG A 17 -0.75 -12.69 -5.19
N PRO A 18 -1.83 -12.44 -5.95
CA PRO A 18 -1.78 -11.50 -7.07
C PRO A 18 -1.59 -10.04 -6.64
N PHE A 19 -1.87 -9.70 -5.37
CA PHE A 19 -1.71 -8.36 -4.83
C PHE A 19 -0.38 -8.15 -4.10
N ILE A 20 0.26 -9.23 -3.66
CA ILE A 20 1.58 -9.20 -3.00
C ILE A 20 2.71 -9.30 -4.03
N GLY A 21 2.43 -9.71 -5.23
CA GLY A 21 3.39 -9.76 -6.33
C GLY A 21 2.85 -8.98 -7.51
N VAL A 22 3.36 -7.77 -7.73
CA VAL A 22 3.21 -7.09 -9.01
C VAL A 22 4.14 -7.81 -10.00
N GLY A 23 3.71 -8.97 -10.40
CA GLY A 23 4.49 -9.84 -11.26
C GLY A 23 4.13 -11.30 -11.05
N ASN A 24 4.56 -12.11 -11.88
CA ASN A 24 4.44 -13.55 -11.89
C ASN A 24 5.03 -14.13 -10.58
N GLY A 25 4.49 -15.18 -10.08
CA GLY A 25 4.88 -15.87 -8.84
C GLY A 25 6.39 -16.16 -8.63
N VAL A 26 7.24 -15.78 -9.56
CA VAL A 26 8.71 -15.81 -9.47
C VAL A 26 9.21 -14.78 -8.45
N GLU A 27 8.66 -13.55 -8.44
CA GLU A 27 9.10 -12.50 -7.51
C GLU A 27 8.80 -12.88 -6.06
N THR A 28 7.62 -13.43 -5.81
CA THR A 28 7.24 -13.89 -4.47
C THR A 28 8.06 -15.11 -4.02
N SER A 29 8.43 -16.01 -4.95
CA SER A 29 9.31 -17.14 -4.63
C SER A 29 10.75 -16.73 -4.35
N LEU A 30 11.16 -15.52 -4.77
CA LEU A 30 12.45 -14.91 -4.42
C LEU A 30 12.38 -14.06 -3.15
N GLY A 31 11.22 -14.00 -2.48
CA GLY A 31 11.02 -13.21 -1.27
C GLY A 31 10.73 -11.72 -1.51
N LEU A 32 10.50 -11.29 -2.74
CA LEU A 32 10.12 -9.90 -3.02
C LEU A 32 8.67 -9.67 -2.62
N VAL A 33 8.45 -8.73 -1.71
CA VAL A 33 7.14 -8.22 -1.30
C VAL A 33 6.97 -6.83 -1.88
N SER A 34 5.90 -6.59 -2.60
CA SER A 34 5.62 -5.27 -3.19
C SER A 34 4.13 -4.96 -3.22
N ASP A 35 3.79 -3.69 -3.15
CA ASP A 35 2.43 -3.21 -3.30
C ASP A 35 2.43 -1.72 -3.70
N THR A 36 1.23 -1.22 -3.94
CA THR A 36 0.98 0.16 -4.30
C THR A 36 -0.12 0.76 -3.45
N PHE A 37 -0.15 2.09 -3.37
CA PHE A 37 -1.28 2.83 -2.87
C PHE A 37 -1.43 4.14 -3.65
N GLU A 38 -2.65 4.54 -3.87
CA GLU A 38 -3.00 5.75 -4.59
C GLU A 38 -3.90 6.62 -3.73
N THR A 39 -3.72 7.91 -3.82
CA THR A 39 -4.48 8.91 -3.07
C THR A 39 -4.73 10.15 -3.92
N ALA A 40 -5.42 11.13 -3.37
CA ALA A 40 -5.54 12.46 -3.94
C ALA A 40 -5.31 13.51 -2.85
N ILE A 41 -4.71 14.62 -3.25
CA ILE A 41 -4.39 15.77 -2.41
C ILE A 41 -4.41 17.04 -3.27
N THR A 42 -4.61 18.20 -2.69
CA THR A 42 -4.53 19.49 -3.39
C THR A 42 -3.07 19.93 -3.59
N TRP A 43 -2.82 20.78 -4.62
CA TRP A 43 -1.45 21.23 -4.96
C TRP A 43 -0.76 21.98 -3.84
N ASP A 44 -1.49 22.80 -3.11
CA ASP A 44 -0.97 23.60 -1.98
C ASP A 44 -0.50 22.72 -0.83
N ARG A 45 -1.08 21.53 -0.66
CA ARG A 45 -0.73 20.57 0.41
C ARG A 45 0.24 19.49 -0.03
N TRP A 46 0.45 19.32 -1.34
CA TRP A 46 1.27 18.24 -1.89
C TRP A 46 2.68 18.15 -1.30
N PRO A 47 3.48 19.25 -1.19
CA PRO A 47 4.85 19.13 -0.71
C PRO A 47 4.97 18.61 0.71
N GLU A 48 4.11 19.09 1.61
CA GLU A 48 4.07 18.62 3.00
C GLU A 48 3.54 17.20 3.10
N PHE A 49 2.49 16.90 2.33
CA PHE A 49 1.91 15.57 2.25
C PHE A 49 2.94 14.51 1.82
N ASP A 50 3.66 14.74 0.71
CA ASP A 50 4.66 13.79 0.20
C ASP A 50 5.79 13.58 1.21
N ALA A 51 6.24 14.63 1.88
CA ALA A 51 7.27 14.54 2.92
C ALA A 51 6.83 13.64 4.08
N VAL A 52 5.63 13.85 4.62
CA VAL A 52 5.08 13.05 5.72
C VAL A 52 4.85 11.60 5.32
N VAL A 53 4.30 11.37 4.13
CA VAL A 53 4.05 10.00 3.63
C VAL A 53 5.37 9.26 3.44
N ARG A 54 6.37 9.89 2.81
CA ARG A 54 7.69 9.26 2.61
C ARG A 54 8.40 8.97 3.92
N GLU A 55 8.33 9.86 4.88
CA GLU A 55 8.93 9.65 6.20
C GLU A 55 8.30 8.44 6.90
N ARG A 56 6.98 8.41 7.02
CA ARG A 56 6.27 7.36 7.77
C ARG A 56 6.32 6.01 7.08
N VAL A 57 6.08 5.97 5.77
CA VAL A 57 6.14 4.73 4.99
C VAL A 57 7.58 4.24 4.89
N GLY A 58 8.54 5.14 4.70
CA GLY A 58 9.96 4.81 4.71
C GLY A 58 10.41 4.21 6.04
N ALA A 59 9.98 4.76 7.17
CA ALA A 59 10.26 4.18 8.49
C ALA A 59 9.64 2.78 8.66
N ALA A 60 8.42 2.57 8.17
CA ALA A 60 7.78 1.26 8.22
C ALA A 60 8.48 0.23 7.31
N LEU A 61 8.94 0.64 6.13
CA LEU A 61 9.73 -0.18 5.22
C LEU A 61 11.07 -0.56 5.84
N GLU A 62 11.79 0.40 6.43
CA GLU A 62 13.05 0.15 7.12
C GLU A 62 12.88 -0.81 8.30
N ALA A 63 11.86 -0.60 9.12
CA ALA A 63 11.56 -1.47 10.25
C ALA A 63 11.18 -2.90 9.83
N THR A 64 10.57 -3.05 8.64
CA THR A 64 10.06 -4.32 8.15
C THR A 64 11.09 -5.10 7.33
N PHE A 65 11.87 -4.42 6.49
CA PHE A 65 12.76 -5.04 5.50
C PHE A 65 14.24 -4.65 5.67
N GLY A 66 14.55 -3.73 6.59
CA GLY A 66 15.88 -3.17 6.69
C GLY A 66 16.27 -2.38 5.43
N GLY A 67 17.55 -2.27 5.14
CA GLY A 67 18.05 -1.50 3.99
C GLY A 67 17.69 -2.04 2.59
N HIS A 68 16.92 -3.12 2.51
CA HIS A 68 16.55 -3.77 1.24
C HIS A 68 15.11 -3.44 0.83
N HIS A 69 14.82 -2.16 0.70
CA HIS A 69 13.50 -1.69 0.28
C HIS A 69 13.60 -0.50 -0.68
N SER A 70 12.47 -0.19 -1.32
CA SER A 70 12.33 1.00 -2.15
C SER A 70 10.94 1.63 -1.97
N LEU A 71 10.85 2.95 -2.17
CA LEU A 71 9.61 3.71 -2.23
C LEU A 71 9.71 4.75 -3.34
N SER A 72 8.82 4.67 -4.29
CA SER A 72 8.71 5.62 -5.40
C SER A 72 7.32 6.22 -5.47
N CYS A 73 7.19 7.38 -6.11
CA CYS A 73 5.91 8.02 -6.38
C CYS A 73 5.88 8.55 -7.80
N ARG A 74 4.73 8.42 -8.45
CA ARG A 74 4.39 9.07 -9.72
C ARG A 74 2.99 9.65 -9.64
N PHE A 75 2.65 10.60 -10.49
CA PHE A 75 1.27 11.04 -10.65
C PHE A 75 0.59 10.21 -11.74
N THR A 76 -0.47 9.49 -11.38
CA THR A 76 -1.34 8.79 -12.34
C THR A 76 -2.30 9.76 -13.00
N HIS A 77 -2.76 10.76 -12.24
CA HIS A 77 -3.63 11.83 -12.71
C HIS A 77 -3.14 13.17 -12.21
N VAL A 78 -3.34 14.18 -13.04
CA VAL A 78 -3.00 15.57 -12.75
C VAL A 78 -4.25 16.40 -13.03
N TYR A 79 -4.88 16.89 -11.97
CA TYR A 79 -6.06 17.73 -12.03
C TYR A 79 -5.69 19.19 -11.79
N THR A 80 -6.60 20.09 -12.09
CA THR A 80 -6.39 21.53 -11.90
C THR A 80 -6.14 21.88 -10.43
N ASP A 81 -6.80 21.18 -9.52
CA ASP A 81 -6.78 21.40 -8.08
C ASP A 81 -5.81 20.51 -7.31
N GLY A 82 -5.30 19.43 -7.93
CA GLY A 82 -4.35 18.55 -7.26
C GLY A 82 -3.93 17.32 -8.06
N PRO A 83 -2.86 16.64 -7.65
CA PRO A 83 -2.43 15.38 -8.25
C PRO A 83 -3.13 14.18 -7.60
N ALA A 84 -3.11 13.05 -8.31
CA ALA A 84 -3.31 11.72 -7.74
C ALA A 84 -1.96 11.01 -7.63
N PRO A 85 -1.30 11.10 -6.47
CA PRO A 85 -0.04 10.41 -6.22
C PRO A 85 -0.24 8.91 -6.15
N TYR A 86 0.58 8.19 -6.87
CA TYR A 86 0.62 6.73 -6.91
C TYR A 86 1.98 6.28 -6.40
N TYR A 87 1.98 5.74 -5.19
CA TYR A 87 3.18 5.20 -4.57
C TYR A 87 3.33 3.72 -4.90
N THR A 88 4.56 3.32 -5.14
CA THR A 88 4.95 1.92 -5.28
C THR A 88 6.09 1.64 -4.31
N TRP A 89 5.96 0.58 -3.55
CA TRP A 89 7.02 0.13 -2.65
C TRP A 89 7.34 -1.34 -2.86
N SER A 90 8.55 -1.71 -2.50
CA SER A 90 9.00 -3.09 -2.48
C SER A 90 10.02 -3.31 -1.37
N GLY A 91 10.15 -4.55 -0.92
CA GLY A 91 11.14 -4.95 0.07
C GLY A 91 11.43 -6.45 0.01
N MET A 92 12.61 -6.85 0.47
CA MET A 92 12.98 -8.26 0.58
C MET A 92 12.43 -8.84 1.87
N GLY A 93 11.36 -9.63 1.73
CA GLY A 93 10.65 -10.26 2.85
C GLY A 93 11.35 -11.51 3.37
N ALA A 94 11.05 -11.87 4.61
CA ALA A 94 11.45 -13.13 5.21
C ALA A 94 10.43 -14.22 4.83
N GLN A 95 10.95 -15.35 4.38
CA GLN A 95 10.14 -16.48 3.93
C GLN A 95 9.15 -16.94 5.02
N GLY A 96 7.87 -16.99 4.64
CA GLY A 96 6.76 -17.37 5.54
C GLY A 96 6.17 -16.19 6.33
N SER A 97 6.77 -15.01 6.27
CA SER A 97 6.29 -13.79 6.94
C SER A 97 5.80 -12.71 5.97
N GLU A 98 5.79 -12.98 4.68
CA GLU A 98 5.52 -12.01 3.61
C GLU A 98 4.17 -11.31 3.78
N VAL A 99 3.13 -12.06 4.16
CA VAL A 99 1.77 -11.50 4.36
C VAL A 99 1.75 -10.54 5.55
N GLN A 100 2.41 -10.91 6.65
CA GLN A 100 2.48 -10.08 7.86
C GLN A 100 3.29 -8.80 7.59
N GLN A 101 4.40 -8.93 6.88
CA GLN A 101 5.25 -7.82 6.49
C GLN A 101 4.51 -6.86 5.54
N TRP A 102 3.80 -7.41 4.55
CA TRP A 102 2.94 -6.63 3.67
C TRP A 102 1.85 -5.87 4.44
N GLN A 103 1.16 -6.55 5.39
CA GLN A 103 0.12 -5.94 6.21
C GLN A 103 0.66 -4.78 7.06
N ALA A 104 1.85 -4.93 7.63
CA ALA A 104 2.49 -3.90 8.44
C ALA A 104 2.76 -2.63 7.62
N VAL A 105 3.36 -2.77 6.44
CA VAL A 105 3.65 -1.62 5.56
C VAL A 105 2.36 -1.01 5.00
N LYS A 106 1.39 -1.85 4.59
CA LYS A 106 0.10 -1.37 4.06
C LYS A 106 -0.69 -0.60 5.11
N GLY A 107 -0.72 -1.08 6.34
CA GLY A 107 -1.35 -0.38 7.47
C GLY A 107 -0.71 0.99 7.72
N ALA A 108 0.61 1.03 7.83
CA ALA A 108 1.36 2.27 8.01
C ALA A 108 1.14 3.28 6.86
N ALA A 109 1.06 2.78 5.61
CA ALA A 109 0.77 3.63 4.45
C ALA A 109 -0.63 4.24 4.52
N ASN A 110 -1.66 3.45 4.87
CA ASN A 110 -3.02 3.94 5.03
C ASN A 110 -3.10 5.02 6.12
N GLU A 111 -2.49 4.76 7.28
CA GLU A 111 -2.46 5.72 8.39
C GLU A 111 -1.72 7.00 8.01
N ALA A 112 -0.57 6.88 7.33
CA ALA A 112 0.21 8.03 6.89
C ALA A 112 -0.58 8.94 5.94
N VAL A 113 -1.24 8.34 4.94
CA VAL A 113 -2.05 9.06 3.94
C VAL A 113 -3.18 9.84 4.60
N VAL A 114 -3.96 9.17 5.46
CA VAL A 114 -5.12 9.81 6.12
C VAL A 114 -4.67 10.87 7.12
N ALA A 115 -3.65 10.59 7.93
CA ALA A 115 -3.12 11.54 8.90
C ALA A 115 -2.52 12.79 8.23
N ALA A 116 -1.94 12.65 7.02
CA ALA A 116 -1.47 13.76 6.22
C ALA A 116 -2.60 14.50 5.46
N GLY A 117 -3.84 14.00 5.54
CA GLY A 117 -5.04 14.61 4.96
C GLY A 117 -5.26 14.30 3.49
N GLY A 118 -4.67 13.24 2.97
CA GLY A 118 -5.00 12.68 1.68
C GLY A 118 -6.27 11.82 1.73
N THR A 119 -6.82 11.48 0.57
CA THR A 119 -7.92 10.51 0.49
C THR A 119 -7.40 9.10 0.73
N SER A 120 -8.19 8.25 1.37
CA SER A 120 -7.80 6.85 1.65
C SER A 120 -7.46 6.06 0.38
N THR A 121 -8.07 6.44 -0.74
CA THR A 121 -7.81 5.88 -2.07
C THR A 121 -8.33 6.85 -3.13
N HIS A 122 -7.89 6.70 -4.38
CA HIS A 122 -8.39 7.51 -5.50
C HIS A 122 -9.22 6.65 -6.47
N HIS A 123 -8.62 5.73 -7.22
CA HIS A 123 -9.35 4.85 -8.14
C HIS A 123 -9.54 3.43 -7.61
N HIS A 124 -8.79 3.05 -6.62
CA HIS A 124 -8.91 1.74 -6.01
C HIS A 124 -10.08 1.74 -5.04
N ALA A 125 -10.96 0.76 -5.13
CA ALA A 125 -12.13 0.69 -4.25
C ALA A 125 -11.72 0.67 -2.77
N VAL A 126 -12.49 1.36 -1.92
CA VAL A 126 -12.33 1.31 -0.48
C VAL A 126 -12.77 -0.06 0.01
N GLY A 127 -11.81 -0.91 0.33
CA GLY A 127 -12.01 -2.26 0.84
C GLY A 127 -11.44 -2.43 2.25
N ARG A 128 -11.46 -3.65 2.74
CA ARG A 128 -10.93 -3.97 4.09
C ARG A 128 -9.47 -3.58 4.30
N MET A 129 -8.69 -3.49 3.23
CA MET A 129 -7.28 -3.11 3.29
C MET A 129 -7.07 -1.63 3.66
N HIS A 130 -8.08 -0.78 3.45
CA HIS A 130 -8.04 0.64 3.81
C HIS A 130 -8.65 0.91 5.19
N ARG A 131 -9.23 -0.11 5.83
CA ARG A 131 -9.94 0.05 7.11
C ARG A 131 -9.06 0.53 8.27
N PRO A 132 -7.84 -0.01 8.47
CA PRO A 132 -6.97 0.53 9.50
C PRO A 132 -6.58 1.98 9.17
N GLY A 133 -7.01 2.92 10.03
CA GLY A 133 -6.70 4.33 9.91
C GLY A 133 -7.49 5.14 8.87
N ALA A 134 -8.25 4.49 7.97
CA ALA A 134 -8.91 5.20 6.88
C ALA A 134 -10.40 5.45 7.13
N TYR A 135 -11.08 4.57 7.82
CA TYR A 135 -12.50 4.73 8.17
C TYR A 135 -12.92 3.76 9.27
N ASP A 136 -13.88 4.19 10.10
CA ASP A 136 -14.62 3.37 11.04
C ASP A 136 -15.99 3.01 10.44
N LEU A 137 -16.38 1.75 10.58
CA LEU A 137 -17.72 1.27 10.25
C LEU A 137 -18.48 1.00 11.56
#